data_970eb69eedadd0511c07dc39c87158e4
#
_entry.id   970eb69eedadd0511c07dc39c87158e4
#
_cell.length_a   1.000
_cell.length_b   1.000
_cell.length_c   1.000
_cell.angle_alpha   90.00
_cell.angle_beta   90.00
_cell.angle_gamma   90.00
#
_symmetry.space_group_name_H-M   'P 1'
#
loop_
_entity.id
_entity.type
_entity.pdbx_description
1 polymer ?
#
loop_
_entity_poly.entity_id
_entity_poly.type
_entity_poly.pdbx_seq_one_letter_code
_entity_poly.pdbx_strand_id
1 'polypeptide(L)'
;LLGGAELNVAIGVQRLGHTTEYVSRLGADPLGGYAKKQILEHGVGTTFVTEDADNWTGFQLKQMVTTGDPQTFNYRTGSAAAHLSADVLDDVKLDDVKIAHMSGIFPALSETSNQAFRHLMDRLVAADKLITFDPNLRPALWNDDERMIREINEFAKSADIILPGMNEGKILMGSEDPKDIADFYLNQSDRTKVVIVKVGPAGAYVQTRDAEGFMVPGFKVNNVVDTVGAGDGFALGVITALLEDKSLRSAAMRGNAVGALQVQTPGDNDGYPTPAKLKAFYEAEGVSED
;
A
#
# COMPACT_ATOMS: atom_id res chain seq x y z
N LEU A 1 -12.82 13.41 -4.22
CA LEU A 1 -11.62 12.70 -4.67
C LEU A 1 -11.77 11.21 -4.37
N LEU A 2 -11.19 10.36 -5.18
CA LEU A 2 -11.09 8.92 -4.97
C LEU A 2 -9.80 8.64 -4.21
N GLY A 3 -9.84 7.78 -3.17
CA GLY A 3 -8.69 7.39 -2.37
C GLY A 3 -8.91 6.05 -1.69
N GLY A 4 -7.88 5.58 -1.04
CA GLY A 4 -7.80 4.28 -0.37
C GLY A 4 -6.45 3.65 -0.66
N ALA A 5 -5.73 3.17 0.36
CA ALA A 5 -4.34 2.77 0.19
C ALA A 5 -4.13 1.74 -0.93
N GLU A 6 -4.88 0.65 -0.89
CA GLU A 6 -4.79 -0.42 -1.88
C GLU A 6 -5.22 0.07 -3.29
N LEU A 7 -6.25 0.93 -3.31
CA LEU A 7 -6.73 1.52 -4.57
C LEU A 7 -5.73 2.53 -5.13
N ASN A 8 -5.08 3.33 -4.29
CA ASN A 8 -4.01 4.24 -4.70
C ASN A 8 -2.87 3.46 -5.37
N VAL A 9 -2.46 2.34 -4.78
CA VAL A 9 -1.45 1.45 -5.38
C VAL A 9 -1.93 0.92 -6.73
N ALA A 10 -3.16 0.40 -6.83
CA ALA A 10 -3.71 -0.13 -8.08
C ALA A 10 -3.75 0.94 -9.19
N ILE A 11 -4.23 2.15 -8.88
CA ILE A 11 -4.26 3.29 -9.83
C ILE A 11 -2.85 3.64 -10.32
N GLY A 12 -1.88 3.70 -9.40
CA GLY A 12 -0.52 4.07 -9.75
C GLY A 12 0.19 3.00 -10.60
N VAL A 13 0.00 1.72 -10.27
CA VAL A 13 0.53 0.59 -11.04
C VAL A 13 -0.07 0.59 -12.45
N GLN A 14 -1.38 0.81 -12.58
CA GLN A 14 -2.05 0.95 -13.88
C GLN A 14 -1.51 2.15 -14.67
N ARG A 15 -1.30 3.29 -14.00
CA ARG A 15 -0.77 4.52 -14.62
C ARG A 15 0.65 4.34 -15.14
N LEU A 16 1.45 3.47 -14.51
CA LEU A 16 2.80 3.10 -14.97
C LEU A 16 2.81 2.01 -16.05
N GLY A 17 1.63 1.56 -16.53
CA GLY A 17 1.50 0.72 -17.71
C GLY A 17 1.31 -0.77 -17.43
N HIS A 18 1.03 -1.15 -16.18
CA HIS A 18 0.74 -2.54 -15.81
C HIS A 18 -0.75 -2.74 -15.55
N THR A 19 -1.24 -3.96 -15.77
CA THR A 19 -2.63 -4.30 -15.49
C THR A 19 -2.84 -4.58 -14.01
N THR A 20 -3.96 -4.08 -13.47
CA THR A 20 -4.34 -4.27 -12.07
C THR A 20 -5.78 -4.72 -11.94
N GLU A 21 -6.06 -5.49 -10.91
CA GLU A 21 -7.39 -5.86 -10.50
C GLU A 21 -7.58 -5.46 -9.03
N TYR A 22 -8.67 -4.77 -8.73
CA TYR A 22 -8.98 -4.33 -7.38
C TYR A 22 -10.03 -5.23 -6.74
N VAL A 23 -9.73 -5.70 -5.54
CA VAL A 23 -10.65 -6.53 -4.74
C VAL A 23 -11.23 -5.69 -3.63
N SER A 24 -12.54 -5.45 -3.64
CA SER A 24 -13.20 -4.61 -2.64
C SER A 24 -14.72 -4.81 -2.65
N ARG A 25 -15.40 -4.11 -1.73
CA ARG A 25 -16.86 -4.04 -1.68
C ARG A 25 -17.31 -2.59 -1.51
N LEU A 26 -18.22 -2.14 -2.36
CA LEU A 26 -18.79 -0.81 -2.34
C LEU A 26 -20.29 -0.91 -1.98
N GLY A 27 -20.83 0.14 -1.38
CA GLY A 27 -22.27 0.24 -1.16
C GLY A 27 -23.01 0.44 -2.48
N ALA A 28 -24.24 -0.08 -2.57
CA ALA A 28 -25.17 0.21 -3.65
C ALA A 28 -25.75 1.64 -3.48
N ASP A 29 -24.89 2.63 -3.39
CA ASP A 29 -25.20 4.03 -3.11
C ASP A 29 -24.49 4.97 -4.12
N PRO A 30 -24.84 6.27 -4.13
CA PRO A 30 -24.22 7.23 -5.05
C PRO A 30 -22.69 7.34 -4.95
N LEU A 31 -22.10 7.14 -3.74
CA LEU A 31 -20.66 7.15 -3.55
C LEU A 31 -20.02 5.90 -4.16
N GLY A 32 -20.64 4.72 -3.99
CA GLY A 32 -20.21 3.48 -4.61
C GLY A 32 -20.26 3.54 -6.13
N GLY A 33 -21.35 4.06 -6.70
CA GLY A 33 -21.46 4.30 -8.12
C GLY A 33 -20.40 5.27 -8.66
N TYR A 34 -20.11 6.35 -7.92
CA TYR A 34 -19.04 7.29 -8.25
C TYR A 34 -17.66 6.61 -8.18
N ALA A 35 -17.38 5.89 -7.09
CA ALA A 35 -16.10 5.21 -6.90
C ALA A 35 -15.85 4.19 -8.02
N LYS A 36 -16.83 3.32 -8.32
CA LYS A 36 -16.72 2.31 -9.38
C LYS A 36 -16.44 2.94 -10.76
N LYS A 37 -17.15 4.05 -11.07
CA LYS A 37 -16.91 4.80 -12.31
C LYS A 37 -15.47 5.32 -12.36
N GLN A 38 -14.99 5.95 -11.29
CA GLN A 38 -13.63 6.50 -11.24
C GLN A 38 -12.55 5.41 -11.32
N ILE A 39 -12.74 4.26 -10.67
CA ILE A 39 -11.84 3.10 -10.75
C ILE A 39 -11.70 2.66 -12.21
N LEU A 40 -12.81 2.53 -12.93
CA LEU A 40 -12.82 2.17 -14.35
C LEU A 40 -12.18 3.25 -15.24
N GLU A 41 -12.39 4.53 -14.96
CA GLU A 41 -11.77 5.64 -15.69
C GLU A 41 -10.24 5.65 -15.54
N HIS A 42 -9.72 5.16 -14.39
CA HIS A 42 -8.29 4.94 -14.19
C HIS A 42 -7.77 3.65 -14.84
N GLY A 43 -8.62 2.84 -15.46
CA GLY A 43 -8.25 1.59 -16.13
C GLY A 43 -8.04 0.41 -15.18
N VAL A 44 -8.34 0.55 -13.89
CA VAL A 44 -8.23 -0.52 -12.90
C VAL A 44 -9.38 -1.50 -13.09
N GLY A 45 -9.07 -2.82 -13.09
CA GLY A 45 -10.08 -3.87 -13.15
C GLY A 45 -10.98 -3.89 -11.93
N THR A 46 -12.26 -4.17 -12.14
CA THR A 46 -13.30 -4.17 -11.11
C THR A 46 -14.08 -5.48 -11.06
N THR A 47 -13.53 -6.55 -11.62
CA THR A 47 -14.19 -7.87 -11.68
C THR A 47 -14.55 -8.37 -10.28
N PHE A 48 -13.71 -8.07 -9.30
CA PHE A 48 -13.87 -8.47 -7.90
C PHE A 48 -14.27 -7.30 -6.98
N VAL A 49 -14.84 -6.24 -7.55
CA VAL A 49 -15.48 -5.17 -6.79
C VAL A 49 -16.97 -5.48 -6.71
N THR A 50 -17.41 -6.00 -5.57
CA THR A 50 -18.80 -6.37 -5.30
C THR A 50 -19.61 -5.19 -4.77
N GLU A 51 -20.96 -5.29 -4.84
CA GLU A 51 -21.88 -4.28 -4.31
C GLU A 51 -22.60 -4.82 -3.08
N ASP A 52 -22.85 -3.95 -2.11
CA ASP A 52 -23.58 -4.23 -0.88
C ASP A 52 -24.82 -3.34 -0.83
N ALA A 53 -25.99 -3.97 -0.74
CA ALA A 53 -27.27 -3.24 -0.70
C ALA A 53 -27.59 -2.66 0.70
N ASP A 54 -26.96 -3.21 1.74
CA ASP A 54 -27.30 -2.92 3.13
C ASP A 54 -26.31 -1.95 3.81
N ASN A 55 -25.07 -1.89 3.30
CA ASN A 55 -24.02 -1.10 3.90
C ASN A 55 -23.49 -0.03 2.93
N TRP A 56 -23.15 1.15 3.47
CA TRP A 56 -22.70 2.29 2.69
C TRP A 56 -21.25 2.15 2.21
N THR A 57 -20.90 2.86 1.16
CA THR A 57 -19.53 3.02 0.71
C THR A 57 -18.71 3.81 1.74
N GLY A 58 -17.57 3.27 2.18
CA GLY A 58 -16.68 3.96 3.09
C GLY A 58 -16.16 5.27 2.50
N PHE A 59 -16.12 6.34 3.30
CA PHE A 59 -15.63 7.65 2.89
C PHE A 59 -14.90 8.37 4.04
N GLN A 60 -14.20 9.44 3.68
CA GLN A 60 -13.60 10.34 4.66
C GLN A 60 -13.94 11.79 4.35
N LEU A 61 -14.02 12.60 5.40
CA LEU A 61 -14.12 14.06 5.30
C LEU A 61 -12.80 14.65 5.78
N LYS A 62 -12.15 15.43 4.92
CA LYS A 62 -10.94 16.19 5.26
C LYS A 62 -11.32 17.66 5.34
N GLN A 63 -11.00 18.28 6.48
CA GLN A 63 -11.26 19.70 6.69
C GLN A 63 -10.39 20.52 5.73
N MET A 64 -10.98 21.50 5.08
CA MET A 64 -10.23 22.50 4.31
C MET A 64 -9.72 23.58 5.26
N VAL A 65 -8.42 23.66 5.44
CA VAL A 65 -7.78 24.69 6.28
C VAL A 65 -6.78 25.50 5.45
N THR A 66 -6.62 26.78 5.81
CA THR A 66 -5.61 27.66 5.20
C THR A 66 -4.30 27.65 5.97
N THR A 67 -4.32 27.20 7.23
CA THR A 67 -3.15 27.11 8.13
C THR A 67 -3.35 25.96 9.11
N GLY A 68 -2.27 25.28 9.49
CA GLY A 68 -2.30 24.14 10.42
C GLY A 68 -2.68 22.82 9.75
N ASP A 69 -2.74 21.77 10.55
CA ASP A 69 -3.07 20.42 10.07
C ASP A 69 -4.59 20.22 9.94
N PRO A 70 -5.08 19.75 8.78
CA PRO A 70 -6.50 19.48 8.59
C PRO A 70 -6.96 18.31 9.45
N GLN A 71 -8.12 18.44 10.07
CA GLN A 71 -8.79 17.30 10.70
C GLN A 71 -9.39 16.38 9.63
N THR A 72 -9.22 15.08 9.84
CA THR A 72 -9.78 14.05 8.97
C THR A 72 -10.74 13.16 9.77
N PHE A 73 -11.96 13.02 9.28
CA PHE A 73 -12.99 12.16 9.85
C PHE A 73 -13.22 10.98 8.94
N ASN A 74 -13.01 9.78 9.46
CA ASN A 74 -13.12 8.53 8.70
C ASN A 74 -14.44 7.83 8.98
N TYR A 75 -15.23 7.57 7.95
CA TYR A 75 -16.49 6.82 7.96
C TYR A 75 -16.29 5.51 7.21
N ARG A 76 -15.50 4.59 7.79
CA ARG A 76 -15.15 3.32 7.15
C ARG A 76 -15.48 2.08 8.01
N THR A 77 -15.54 2.21 9.33
CA THR A 77 -16.07 1.15 10.20
C THR A 77 -17.57 0.97 9.94
N GLY A 78 -18.02 -0.25 9.68
CA GLY A 78 -19.40 -0.51 9.27
C GLY A 78 -19.73 -0.19 7.81
N SER A 79 -18.77 0.14 6.98
CA SER A 79 -18.94 0.30 5.54
C SER A 79 -19.05 -1.05 4.82
N ALA A 80 -19.46 -1.03 3.56
CA ALA A 80 -19.52 -2.23 2.70
C ALA A 80 -18.16 -2.99 2.70
N ALA A 81 -17.04 -2.28 2.60
CA ALA A 81 -15.72 -2.90 2.66
C ALA A 81 -15.45 -3.61 4.00
N ALA A 82 -15.95 -3.09 5.12
CA ALA A 82 -15.83 -3.73 6.43
C ALA A 82 -16.67 -5.03 6.52
N HIS A 83 -17.63 -5.22 5.63
CA HIS A 83 -18.47 -6.43 5.52
C HIS A 83 -18.05 -7.36 4.37
N LEU A 84 -16.89 -7.11 3.73
CA LEU A 84 -16.34 -8.06 2.76
C LEU A 84 -15.92 -9.32 3.49
N SER A 85 -16.59 -10.43 3.19
CA SER A 85 -16.40 -11.73 3.86
C SER A 85 -15.51 -12.67 3.04
N ALA A 86 -15.02 -13.72 3.67
CA ALA A 86 -14.09 -14.67 3.08
C ALA A 86 -14.67 -15.41 1.86
N ASP A 87 -15.95 -15.77 1.91
CA ASP A 87 -16.65 -16.47 0.83
C ASP A 87 -16.68 -15.67 -0.49
N VAL A 88 -16.79 -14.34 -0.41
CA VAL A 88 -16.71 -13.46 -1.59
C VAL A 88 -15.34 -13.54 -2.25
N LEU A 89 -14.30 -13.81 -1.47
CA LEU A 89 -12.92 -13.89 -1.94
C LEU A 89 -12.59 -15.22 -2.63
N ASP A 90 -13.42 -16.26 -2.47
CA ASP A 90 -13.22 -17.55 -3.15
C ASP A 90 -13.30 -17.43 -4.68
N ASP A 91 -14.08 -16.48 -5.17
CA ASP A 91 -14.22 -16.21 -6.61
C ASP A 91 -13.03 -15.45 -7.22
N VAL A 92 -12.14 -14.88 -6.40
CA VAL A 92 -10.96 -14.16 -6.89
C VAL A 92 -10.01 -15.11 -7.61
N LYS A 93 -9.81 -14.88 -8.91
CA LYS A 93 -8.91 -15.67 -9.75
C LYS A 93 -7.47 -15.25 -9.52
N LEU A 94 -6.61 -16.23 -9.25
CA LEU A 94 -5.20 -15.98 -8.93
C LEU A 94 -4.25 -16.40 -10.06
N ASP A 95 -4.73 -17.06 -11.12
CA ASP A 95 -3.87 -17.67 -12.15
C ASP A 95 -2.91 -16.66 -12.78
N ASP A 96 -3.42 -15.49 -13.19
CA ASP A 96 -2.66 -14.44 -13.86
C ASP A 96 -2.03 -13.42 -12.90
N VAL A 97 -2.18 -13.61 -11.59
CA VAL A 97 -1.58 -12.71 -10.58
C VAL A 97 -0.09 -12.97 -10.46
N LYS A 98 0.73 -11.96 -10.73
CA LYS A 98 2.18 -11.99 -10.48
C LYS A 98 2.51 -11.50 -9.08
N ILE A 99 1.94 -10.36 -8.69
CA ILE A 99 2.17 -9.74 -7.38
C ILE A 99 0.82 -9.39 -6.77
N ALA A 100 0.61 -9.77 -5.52
CA ALA A 100 -0.50 -9.32 -4.69
C ALA A 100 0.01 -8.29 -3.68
N HIS A 101 -0.60 -7.10 -3.66
CA HIS A 101 -0.31 -6.08 -2.66
C HIS A 101 -1.36 -6.08 -1.57
N MET A 102 -0.92 -6.23 -0.33
CA MET A 102 -1.75 -6.32 0.85
C MET A 102 -1.42 -5.19 1.82
N SER A 103 -2.45 -4.58 2.41
CA SER A 103 -2.30 -3.47 3.35
C SER A 103 -2.95 -3.77 4.69
N GLY A 104 -2.31 -3.38 5.79
CA GLY A 104 -2.82 -3.56 7.14
C GLY A 104 -4.05 -2.72 7.50
N ILE A 105 -4.56 -1.89 6.56
CA ILE A 105 -5.79 -1.12 6.79
C ILE A 105 -7.03 -2.01 6.70
N PHE A 106 -7.14 -2.85 5.67
CA PHE A 106 -8.33 -3.67 5.45
C PHE A 106 -8.68 -4.59 6.63
N PRO A 107 -7.74 -5.35 7.22
CA PRO A 107 -8.05 -6.22 8.36
C PRO A 107 -8.42 -5.47 9.64
N ALA A 108 -8.16 -4.16 9.71
CA ALA A 108 -8.49 -3.32 10.85
C ALA A 108 -9.94 -2.79 10.84
N LEU A 109 -10.68 -2.95 9.74
CA LEU A 109 -12.03 -2.37 9.59
C LEU A 109 -13.07 -3.10 10.44
N SER A 110 -12.97 -4.43 10.57
CA SER A 110 -13.90 -5.28 11.32
C SER A 110 -13.32 -6.68 11.52
N GLU A 111 -13.98 -7.51 12.35
CA GLU A 111 -13.64 -8.92 12.48
C GLU A 111 -13.87 -9.69 11.16
N THR A 112 -14.94 -9.34 10.42
CA THR A 112 -15.24 -9.95 9.12
C THR A 112 -14.12 -9.68 8.11
N SER A 113 -13.69 -8.42 7.99
CA SER A 113 -12.58 -8.06 7.08
C SER A 113 -11.23 -8.65 7.52
N ASN A 114 -11.01 -8.84 8.83
CA ASN A 114 -9.82 -9.51 9.34
C ASN A 114 -9.78 -10.99 8.92
N GLN A 115 -10.88 -11.70 9.08
CA GLN A 115 -11.00 -13.09 8.63
C GLN A 115 -10.87 -13.22 7.11
N ALA A 116 -11.50 -12.30 6.36
CA ALA A 116 -11.37 -12.24 4.91
C ALA A 116 -9.93 -12.00 4.47
N PHE A 117 -9.22 -11.09 5.14
CA PHE A 117 -7.80 -10.83 4.87
C PHE A 117 -6.93 -12.07 5.09
N ARG A 118 -7.11 -12.78 6.21
CA ARG A 118 -6.40 -14.05 6.47
C ARG A 118 -6.67 -15.06 5.38
N HIS A 119 -7.94 -15.25 5.04
CA HIS A 119 -8.35 -16.20 4.02
C HIS A 119 -7.68 -15.89 2.66
N LEU A 120 -7.66 -14.61 2.24
CA LEU A 120 -6.99 -14.22 0.99
C LEU A 120 -5.47 -14.43 1.07
N MET A 121 -4.83 -14.09 2.19
CA MET A 121 -3.40 -14.35 2.41
C MET A 121 -3.08 -15.85 2.29
N ASP A 122 -3.87 -16.72 2.93
CA ASP A 122 -3.69 -18.18 2.86
C ASP A 122 -3.84 -18.69 1.42
N ARG A 123 -4.81 -18.19 0.66
CA ARG A 123 -4.99 -18.54 -0.76
C ARG A 123 -3.80 -18.08 -1.62
N LEU A 124 -3.30 -16.88 -1.39
CA LEU A 124 -2.13 -16.35 -2.10
C LEU A 124 -0.86 -17.17 -1.81
N VAL A 125 -0.66 -17.53 -0.53
CA VAL A 125 0.44 -18.41 -0.12
C VAL A 125 0.33 -19.79 -0.77
N ALA A 126 -0.86 -20.40 -0.73
CA ALA A 126 -1.11 -21.71 -1.33
C ALA A 126 -0.93 -21.72 -2.86
N ALA A 127 -1.21 -20.59 -3.51
CA ALA A 127 -1.02 -20.40 -4.96
C ALA A 127 0.41 -19.92 -5.33
N ASP A 128 1.32 -19.87 -4.36
CA ASP A 128 2.71 -19.42 -4.50
C ASP A 128 2.85 -18.05 -5.20
N LYS A 129 1.97 -17.11 -4.85
CA LYS A 129 2.02 -15.75 -5.39
C LYS A 129 3.01 -14.89 -4.60
N LEU A 130 3.72 -13.98 -5.28
CA LEU A 130 4.55 -12.99 -4.62
C LEU A 130 3.65 -11.98 -3.91
N ILE A 131 3.85 -11.84 -2.60
CA ILE A 131 3.04 -10.97 -1.74
C ILE A 131 3.89 -9.82 -1.23
N THR A 132 3.47 -8.59 -1.51
CA THR A 132 3.99 -7.38 -0.88
C THR A 132 3.02 -6.95 0.22
N PHE A 133 3.54 -6.59 1.39
CA PHE A 133 2.74 -6.17 2.53
C PHE A 133 3.21 -4.82 3.07
N ASP A 134 2.30 -3.86 3.14
CA ASP A 134 2.50 -2.59 3.85
C ASP A 134 1.71 -2.62 5.16
N PRO A 135 2.37 -2.58 6.34
CA PRO A 135 1.69 -2.50 7.63
C PRO A 135 0.66 -1.38 7.70
N ASN A 136 0.98 -0.22 7.16
CA ASN A 136 0.11 0.95 6.96
C ASN A 136 -0.81 1.22 8.16
N LEU A 137 -0.20 1.31 9.34
CA LEU A 137 -0.89 1.32 10.63
C LEU A 137 -1.94 2.43 10.74
N ARG A 138 -3.08 2.05 11.28
CA ARG A 138 -4.17 2.96 11.67
C ARG A 138 -4.65 2.62 13.07
N PRO A 139 -3.92 3.02 14.14
CA PRO A 139 -4.27 2.64 15.52
C PRO A 139 -5.72 2.95 15.88
N ALA A 140 -6.27 4.06 15.33
CA ALA A 140 -7.66 4.45 15.58
C ALA A 140 -8.73 3.46 15.06
N LEU A 141 -8.38 2.49 14.21
CA LEU A 141 -9.27 1.42 13.75
C LEU A 141 -9.20 0.19 14.67
N TRP A 142 -8.14 0.05 15.43
CA TRP A 142 -7.96 -1.03 16.38
C TRP A 142 -8.44 -0.56 17.77
N ASN A 143 -9.20 -1.40 18.45
CA ASN A 143 -9.64 -1.10 19.82
C ASN A 143 -8.62 -1.52 20.89
N ASP A 144 -7.54 -2.16 20.47
CA ASP A 144 -6.53 -2.78 21.31
C ASP A 144 -5.18 -2.77 20.56
N ASP A 145 -4.22 -2.03 21.10
CA ASP A 145 -2.89 -1.87 20.51
C ASP A 145 -2.10 -3.19 20.54
N GLU A 146 -2.24 -4.01 21.58
CA GLU A 146 -1.57 -5.30 21.67
C GLU A 146 -2.10 -6.26 20.60
N ARG A 147 -3.42 -6.23 20.36
CA ARG A 147 -4.04 -6.99 19.27
C ARG A 147 -3.51 -6.50 17.93
N MET A 148 -3.49 -5.19 17.69
CA MET A 148 -2.96 -4.60 16.44
C MET A 148 -1.54 -5.08 16.17
N ILE A 149 -0.64 -4.95 17.14
CA ILE A 149 0.77 -5.35 17.00
C ILE A 149 0.87 -6.84 16.65
N ARG A 150 0.15 -7.68 17.39
CA ARG A 150 0.15 -9.12 17.16
C ARG A 150 -0.36 -9.49 15.77
N GLU A 151 -1.53 -8.95 15.37
CA GLU A 151 -2.19 -9.27 14.10
C GLU A 151 -1.37 -8.81 12.90
N ILE A 152 -0.86 -7.57 12.91
CA ILE A 152 -0.04 -7.02 11.82
C ILE A 152 1.27 -7.81 11.68
N ASN A 153 1.94 -8.13 12.78
CA ASN A 153 3.15 -8.93 12.73
C ASN A 153 2.88 -10.38 12.26
N GLU A 154 1.72 -10.94 12.57
CA GLU A 154 1.33 -12.25 12.07
C GLU A 154 1.06 -12.24 10.57
N PHE A 155 0.37 -11.21 10.05
CA PHE A 155 0.16 -11.04 8.60
C PHE A 155 1.49 -10.89 7.85
N ALA A 156 2.43 -10.14 8.43
CA ALA A 156 3.74 -9.94 7.83
C ALA A 156 4.50 -11.25 7.55
N LYS A 157 4.30 -12.30 8.36
CA LYS A 157 4.94 -13.61 8.17
C LYS A 157 4.55 -14.31 6.87
N SER A 158 3.40 -13.96 6.30
CA SER A 158 2.90 -14.51 5.03
C SER A 158 3.34 -13.73 3.79
N ALA A 159 4.08 -12.64 3.96
CA ALA A 159 4.55 -11.80 2.85
C ALA A 159 5.99 -12.12 2.46
N ASP A 160 6.27 -12.01 1.16
CA ASP A 160 7.62 -12.15 0.60
C ASP A 160 8.43 -10.86 0.75
N ILE A 161 7.74 -9.71 0.62
CA ILE A 161 8.33 -8.37 0.72
C ILE A 161 7.50 -7.52 1.68
N ILE A 162 8.15 -6.93 2.68
CA ILE A 162 7.49 -6.06 3.66
C ILE A 162 7.99 -4.63 3.49
N LEU A 163 7.06 -3.67 3.53
CA LEU A 163 7.30 -2.24 3.27
C LEU A 163 6.97 -1.38 4.50
N PRO A 164 7.59 -1.56 5.66
CA PRO A 164 7.28 -0.81 6.87
C PRO A 164 7.89 0.60 6.85
N GLY A 165 7.30 1.52 7.61
CA GLY A 165 7.91 2.78 7.97
C GLY A 165 8.63 2.72 9.32
N MET A 166 9.56 3.66 9.61
CA MET A 166 10.27 3.72 10.90
C MET A 166 9.31 3.90 12.08
N ASN A 167 8.32 4.79 11.96
CA ASN A 167 7.32 4.99 13.02
C ASN A 167 6.48 3.72 13.26
N GLU A 168 6.23 2.94 12.22
CA GLU A 168 5.55 1.66 12.33
C GLU A 168 6.44 0.62 13.04
N GLY A 169 7.73 0.59 12.72
CA GLY A 169 8.71 -0.25 13.41
C GLY A 169 8.74 0.02 14.90
N LYS A 170 8.75 1.30 15.32
CA LYS A 170 8.68 1.68 16.72
C LYS A 170 7.47 1.08 17.45
N ILE A 171 6.30 1.11 16.80
CA ILE A 171 5.06 0.58 17.38
C ILE A 171 5.07 -0.95 17.36
N LEU A 172 5.45 -1.56 16.22
CA LEU A 172 5.31 -2.98 15.97
C LEU A 172 6.39 -3.85 16.63
N MET A 173 7.60 -3.29 16.83
CA MET A 173 8.71 -4.08 17.37
C MET A 173 9.66 -3.27 18.30
N GLY A 174 9.37 -2.01 18.59
CA GLY A 174 10.09 -1.21 19.59
C GLY A 174 11.34 -0.50 19.12
N SER A 175 11.65 -0.50 17.81
CA SER A 175 12.81 0.22 17.24
C SER A 175 12.42 1.11 16.06
N GLU A 176 13.12 2.25 15.92
CA GLU A 176 13.07 3.12 14.74
C GLU A 176 14.30 2.91 13.85
N ASP A 177 15.26 2.08 14.26
CA ASP A 177 16.41 1.76 13.44
C ASP A 177 15.99 0.88 12.25
N PRO A 178 16.25 1.30 11.00
CA PRO A 178 15.78 0.55 9.84
C PRO A 178 16.42 -0.84 9.72
N LYS A 179 17.63 -1.02 10.24
CA LYS A 179 18.29 -2.32 10.27
C LYS A 179 17.61 -3.26 11.27
N ASP A 180 17.29 -2.79 12.47
CA ASP A 180 16.58 -3.59 13.48
C ASP A 180 15.21 -4.01 12.96
N ILE A 181 14.49 -3.09 12.28
CA ILE A 181 13.19 -3.36 11.69
C ILE A 181 13.31 -4.45 10.61
N ALA A 182 14.31 -4.34 9.74
CA ALA A 182 14.52 -5.32 8.69
C ALA A 182 14.90 -6.69 9.27
N ASP A 183 15.82 -6.74 10.23
CA ASP A 183 16.24 -7.97 10.91
C ASP A 183 15.05 -8.64 11.60
N PHE A 184 14.19 -7.88 12.28
CA PHE A 184 13.00 -8.40 12.94
C PHE A 184 12.09 -9.15 11.96
N TYR A 185 11.72 -8.53 10.84
CA TYR A 185 10.82 -9.15 9.87
C TYR A 185 11.45 -10.32 9.11
N LEU A 186 12.74 -10.23 8.76
CA LEU A 186 13.45 -11.32 8.11
C LEU A 186 13.59 -12.55 9.00
N ASN A 187 13.64 -12.37 10.32
CA ASN A 187 13.76 -13.47 11.29
C ASN A 187 12.42 -14.10 11.72
N GLN A 188 11.28 -13.46 11.41
CA GLN A 188 9.97 -13.97 11.80
C GLN A 188 9.46 -15.14 10.96
N SER A 189 9.84 -15.20 9.69
CA SER A 189 9.31 -16.16 8.72
C SER A 189 10.32 -16.47 7.63
N ASP A 190 10.43 -17.74 7.24
CA ASP A 190 11.25 -18.15 6.11
C ASP A 190 10.69 -17.68 4.75
N ARG A 191 9.43 -17.26 4.71
CA ARG A 191 8.80 -16.71 3.51
C ARG A 191 9.33 -15.31 3.20
N THR A 192 9.52 -14.46 4.20
CA THR A 192 10.01 -13.09 3.99
C THR A 192 11.44 -13.11 3.46
N LYS A 193 11.63 -12.58 2.25
CA LYS A 193 12.91 -12.52 1.55
C LYS A 193 13.51 -11.12 1.55
N VAL A 194 12.66 -10.09 1.56
CA VAL A 194 13.08 -8.69 1.43
C VAL A 194 12.28 -7.82 2.40
N VAL A 195 12.97 -6.89 3.04
CA VAL A 195 12.34 -5.80 3.79
C VAL A 195 12.88 -4.48 3.24
N ILE A 196 11.97 -3.57 2.91
CA ILE A 196 12.29 -2.23 2.44
C ILE A 196 11.68 -1.23 3.42
N VAL A 197 12.48 -0.70 4.32
CA VAL A 197 12.03 0.24 5.35
C VAL A 197 11.98 1.66 4.78
N LYS A 198 10.79 2.28 4.83
CA LYS A 198 10.59 3.68 4.44
C LYS A 198 11.19 4.61 5.50
N VAL A 199 12.21 5.41 5.12
CA VAL A 199 12.95 6.32 6.02
C VAL A 199 12.58 7.79 5.74
N GLY A 200 11.37 8.03 5.25
CA GLY A 200 10.87 9.36 4.94
C GLY A 200 11.75 10.09 3.90
N PRO A 201 12.09 11.38 4.11
CA PRO A 201 12.90 12.15 3.16
C PRO A 201 14.32 11.59 2.93
N ALA A 202 14.86 10.78 3.86
CA ALA A 202 16.16 10.15 3.71
C ALA A 202 16.18 8.99 2.69
N GLY A 203 14.98 8.48 2.31
CA GLY A 203 14.83 7.44 1.30
C GLY A 203 14.36 6.11 1.87
N ALA A 204 15.05 5.03 1.55
CA ALA A 204 14.69 3.69 1.99
C ALA A 204 15.91 2.84 2.33
N TYR A 205 15.77 1.98 3.33
CA TYR A 205 16.73 0.95 3.69
C TYR A 205 16.24 -0.41 3.17
N VAL A 206 17.07 -1.07 2.41
CA VAL A 206 16.76 -2.36 1.77
C VAL A 206 17.62 -3.44 2.38
N GLN A 207 17.01 -4.52 2.81
CA GLN A 207 17.73 -5.70 3.30
C GLN A 207 17.09 -6.99 2.79
N THR A 208 17.94 -7.93 2.41
CA THR A 208 17.54 -9.29 2.09
C THR A 208 18.06 -10.25 3.14
N ARG A 209 17.55 -11.49 3.15
CA ARG A 209 17.99 -12.51 4.10
C ARG A 209 19.47 -12.86 3.98
N ASP A 210 20.02 -12.84 2.77
CA ASP A 210 21.33 -13.39 2.44
C ASP A 210 22.41 -12.33 2.20
N ALA A 211 22.09 -11.03 2.40
CA ALA A 211 23.01 -9.92 2.16
C ALA A 211 22.85 -8.81 3.19
N GLU A 212 23.94 -8.06 3.40
CA GLU A 212 23.89 -6.85 4.20
C GLU A 212 22.96 -5.81 3.57
N GLY A 213 22.23 -5.10 4.44
CA GLY A 213 21.34 -4.04 4.00
C GLY A 213 22.08 -2.80 3.50
N PHE A 214 21.38 -2.00 2.69
CA PHE A 214 21.90 -0.78 2.13
C PHE A 214 20.85 0.32 2.06
N MET A 215 21.31 1.57 2.13
CA MET A 215 20.45 2.73 1.91
C MET A 215 20.30 3.07 0.42
N VAL A 216 19.10 3.45 0.03
CA VAL A 216 18.79 4.10 -1.24
C VAL A 216 18.33 5.52 -0.93
N PRO A 217 19.07 6.55 -1.32
CA PRO A 217 18.75 7.94 -0.97
C PRO A 217 17.37 8.36 -1.51
N GLY A 218 16.69 9.20 -0.74
CA GLY A 218 15.48 9.89 -1.19
C GLY A 218 15.79 11.05 -2.14
N PHE A 219 14.76 11.56 -2.77
CA PHE A 219 14.87 12.76 -3.63
C PHE A 219 14.52 14.01 -2.82
N LYS A 220 15.24 15.08 -3.09
CA LYS A 220 14.98 16.36 -2.42
C LYS A 220 13.71 17.00 -2.97
N VAL A 221 12.76 17.24 -2.08
CA VAL A 221 11.53 17.97 -2.41
C VAL A 221 11.58 19.35 -1.77
N ASN A 222 11.47 20.39 -2.59
CA ASN A 222 11.53 21.77 -2.13
C ASN A 222 10.19 22.30 -1.59
N ASN A 223 9.07 21.75 -2.08
CA ASN A 223 7.73 22.17 -1.69
C ASN A 223 6.86 20.92 -1.44
N VAL A 224 6.64 20.62 -0.18
CA VAL A 224 5.71 19.57 0.26
C VAL A 224 4.32 20.20 0.39
N VAL A 225 3.38 19.69 -0.40
CA VAL A 225 1.98 20.15 -0.42
C VAL A 225 1.11 19.27 0.47
N ASP A 226 1.22 17.94 0.29
CA ASP A 226 0.49 16.95 1.08
C ASP A 226 1.33 15.67 1.17
N THR A 227 1.35 15.02 2.33
CA THR A 227 2.07 13.75 2.51
C THR A 227 1.20 12.52 2.30
N VAL A 228 -0.10 12.72 2.09
CA VAL A 228 -1.05 11.62 1.85
C VAL A 228 -0.72 10.91 0.53
N GLY A 229 -0.81 9.58 0.54
CA GLY A 229 -0.52 8.75 -0.61
C GLY A 229 0.98 8.55 -0.93
N ALA A 230 1.90 9.18 -0.20
CA ALA A 230 3.33 9.00 -0.43
C ALA A 230 3.80 7.57 -0.15
N GLY A 231 3.29 6.94 0.92
CA GLY A 231 3.57 5.54 1.26
C GLY A 231 3.03 4.58 0.21
N ASP A 232 1.80 4.81 -0.23
CA ASP A 232 1.17 4.03 -1.31
C ASP A 232 1.94 4.23 -2.63
N GLY A 233 2.39 5.47 -2.90
CA GLY A 233 3.27 5.82 -4.02
C GLY A 233 4.62 5.09 -3.95
N PHE A 234 5.19 4.97 -2.76
CA PHE A 234 6.39 4.16 -2.56
C PHE A 234 6.14 2.68 -2.90
N ALA A 235 5.06 2.10 -2.38
CA ALA A 235 4.71 0.71 -2.63
C ALA A 235 4.50 0.42 -4.12
N LEU A 236 3.73 1.26 -4.83
CA LEU A 236 3.52 1.09 -6.28
C LEU A 236 4.81 1.23 -7.09
N GLY A 237 5.72 2.11 -6.68
CA GLY A 237 7.03 2.25 -7.30
C GLY A 237 7.86 0.98 -7.17
N VAL A 238 7.90 0.39 -5.97
CA VAL A 238 8.55 -0.91 -5.73
C VAL A 238 7.90 -2.00 -6.59
N ILE A 239 6.58 -2.13 -6.56
CA ILE A 239 5.84 -3.17 -7.28
C ILE A 239 6.09 -3.09 -8.80
N THR A 240 6.01 -1.89 -9.38
CA THR A 240 6.21 -1.74 -10.83
C THR A 240 7.62 -2.04 -11.26
N ALA A 241 8.63 -1.69 -10.47
CA ALA A 241 10.01 -2.06 -10.75
C ALA A 241 10.22 -3.58 -10.69
N LEU A 242 9.61 -4.26 -9.71
CA LEU A 242 9.66 -5.72 -9.61
C LEU A 242 8.94 -6.41 -10.78
N LEU A 243 7.82 -5.88 -11.25
CA LEU A 243 7.12 -6.39 -12.45
C LEU A 243 7.95 -6.25 -13.73
N GLU A 244 8.92 -5.34 -13.74
CA GLU A 244 9.85 -5.09 -14.84
C GLU A 244 11.23 -5.77 -14.61
N ASP A 245 11.32 -6.69 -13.64
CA ASP A 245 12.55 -7.43 -13.29
C ASP A 245 13.75 -6.53 -12.93
N LYS A 246 13.48 -5.33 -12.38
CA LYS A 246 14.52 -4.40 -11.90
C LYS A 246 15.14 -4.87 -10.59
N SER A 247 16.37 -4.43 -10.32
CA SER A 247 17.03 -4.69 -9.03
C SER A 247 16.26 -4.08 -7.84
N LEU A 248 16.49 -4.60 -6.65
CA LEU A 248 15.92 -4.04 -5.42
C LEU A 248 16.36 -2.59 -5.16
N ARG A 249 17.55 -2.21 -5.64
CA ARG A 249 18.03 -0.83 -5.58
C ARG A 249 17.18 0.08 -6.46
N SER A 250 16.91 -0.32 -7.69
CA SER A 250 16.04 0.38 -8.62
C SER A 250 14.60 0.40 -8.13
N ALA A 251 14.12 -0.70 -7.53
CA ALA A 251 12.78 -0.76 -6.96
C ALA A 251 12.59 0.26 -5.81
N ALA A 252 13.53 0.32 -4.87
CA ALA A 252 13.49 1.30 -3.79
C ALA A 252 13.68 2.74 -4.29
N MET A 253 14.52 2.96 -5.32
CA MET A 253 14.70 4.27 -5.96
C MET A 253 13.41 4.73 -6.64
N ARG A 254 12.71 3.85 -7.37
CA ARG A 254 11.40 4.15 -7.98
C ARG A 254 10.35 4.46 -6.91
N GLY A 255 10.33 3.70 -5.81
CA GLY A 255 9.49 3.99 -4.66
C GLY A 255 9.72 5.39 -4.11
N ASN A 256 10.99 5.77 -3.89
CA ASN A 256 11.37 7.11 -3.44
C ASN A 256 10.96 8.20 -4.47
N ALA A 257 11.13 7.96 -5.76
CA ALA A 257 10.76 8.91 -6.81
C ALA A 257 9.24 9.16 -6.88
N VAL A 258 8.45 8.08 -6.82
CA VAL A 258 6.97 8.20 -6.83
C VAL A 258 6.48 8.90 -5.57
N GLY A 259 7.02 8.53 -4.40
CA GLY A 259 6.72 9.23 -3.15
C GLY A 259 7.06 10.72 -3.19
N ALA A 260 8.24 11.08 -3.72
CA ALA A 260 8.67 12.46 -3.87
C ALA A 260 7.80 13.26 -4.84
N LEU A 261 7.32 12.65 -5.93
CA LEU A 261 6.37 13.28 -6.87
C LEU A 261 4.99 13.48 -6.23
N GLN A 262 4.52 12.50 -5.45
CA GLN A 262 3.22 12.56 -4.79
C GLN A 262 3.13 13.69 -3.79
N VAL A 263 4.11 13.89 -2.93
CA VAL A 263 4.05 14.91 -1.87
C VAL A 263 4.04 16.36 -2.41
N GLN A 264 4.25 16.57 -3.70
CA GLN A 264 4.22 17.87 -4.35
C GLN A 264 2.84 18.25 -4.90
N THR A 265 1.84 17.37 -4.77
CA THR A 265 0.48 17.57 -5.28
C THR A 265 -0.55 17.34 -4.17
N PRO A 266 -1.68 18.05 -4.19
CA PRO A 266 -2.78 17.74 -3.29
C PRO A 266 -3.47 16.43 -3.71
N GLY A 267 -4.09 15.73 -2.74
CA GLY A 267 -4.84 14.50 -2.99
C GLY A 267 -4.00 13.24 -2.84
N ASP A 268 -4.68 12.08 -2.91
CA ASP A 268 -4.11 10.80 -2.48
C ASP A 268 -3.26 10.12 -3.58
N ASN A 269 -3.49 10.43 -4.86
CA ASN A 269 -2.85 9.76 -6.00
C ASN A 269 -2.63 10.65 -7.24
N ASP A 270 -2.89 11.95 -7.13
CA ASP A 270 -2.80 12.89 -8.26
C ASP A 270 -1.35 13.10 -8.72
N GLY A 271 -0.38 12.96 -7.83
CA GLY A 271 1.05 13.10 -8.10
C GLY A 271 1.71 11.90 -8.77
N TYR A 272 1.06 10.75 -8.79
CA TYR A 272 1.67 9.54 -9.35
C TYR A 272 2.01 9.73 -10.84
N PRO A 273 3.23 9.35 -11.25
CA PRO A 273 3.71 9.62 -12.59
C PRO A 273 3.12 8.67 -13.65
N THR A 274 3.11 9.15 -14.88
CA THR A 274 3.13 8.28 -16.07
C THR A 274 4.57 7.84 -16.35
N PRO A 275 4.82 6.80 -17.20
CA PRO A 275 6.18 6.42 -17.58
C PRO A 275 7.01 7.60 -18.13
N ALA A 276 6.40 8.45 -18.93
CA ALA A 276 7.07 9.63 -19.48
C ALA A 276 7.46 10.65 -18.39
N LYS A 277 6.56 10.89 -17.41
CA LYS A 277 6.83 11.79 -16.28
C LYS A 277 7.91 11.22 -15.34
N LEU A 278 7.90 9.91 -15.09
CA LEU A 278 8.92 9.25 -14.29
C LEU A 278 10.29 9.33 -14.96
N LYS A 279 10.35 9.06 -16.26
CA LYS A 279 11.59 9.21 -17.05
C LYS A 279 12.14 10.63 -17.01
N ALA A 280 11.28 11.63 -17.23
CA ALA A 280 11.69 13.06 -17.17
C ALA A 280 12.20 13.45 -15.77
N PHE A 281 11.59 12.89 -14.72
CA PHE A 281 12.06 13.08 -13.36
C PHE A 281 13.47 12.50 -13.15
N TYR A 282 13.73 11.28 -13.62
CA TYR A 282 15.05 10.66 -13.53
C TYR A 282 16.11 11.44 -14.32
N GLU A 283 15.78 11.92 -15.51
CA GLU A 283 16.67 12.77 -16.33
C GLU A 283 17.04 14.07 -15.59
N ALA A 284 16.06 14.70 -14.92
CA ALA A 284 16.28 15.92 -14.14
C ALA A 284 17.15 15.69 -12.89
N GLU A 285 17.00 14.53 -12.25
CA GLU A 285 17.78 14.15 -11.06
C GLU A 285 19.13 13.49 -11.41
N GLY A 286 19.40 13.23 -12.69
CA GLY A 286 20.65 12.60 -13.16
C GLY A 286 20.80 11.13 -12.70
N VAL A 287 19.70 10.40 -12.55
CA VAL A 287 19.67 8.98 -12.14
C VAL A 287 19.06 8.09 -13.22
N SER A 288 19.35 6.80 -13.13
CA SER A 288 18.77 5.78 -14.00
C SER A 288 18.54 4.47 -13.25
N GLU A 289 17.56 3.73 -13.67
CA GLU A 289 17.34 2.33 -13.23
C GLU A 289 18.25 1.38 -14.04
N ASP A 290 18.70 0.33 -13.36
CA ASP A 290 19.46 -0.77 -13.96
C ASP A 290 18.57 -1.83 -14.59
#